data_8fb1bafc6a57bca60a0463101b30d52e
#
_entry.id   8fb1bafc6a57bca60a0463101b30d52e
#
_cell.length_a   1.000
_cell.length_b   1.000
_cell.length_c   1.000
_cell.angle_alpha   90.00
_cell.angle_beta   90.00
_cell.angle_gamma   90.00
#
_symmetry.space_group_name_H-M   'P 1'
#
loop_
_entity.id
_entity.type
_entity.pdbx_description
1 polymer ?
#
loop_
_entity_poly.entity_id
_entity_poly.type
_entity_poly.pdbx_seq_one_letter_code
_entity_poly.pdbx_strand_id
1 'polypeptide(L)'
;CWHASLHDLLIEFDSQLASFEGGNMRNAIPREAHAVLVFNPEDMDGLEDYMKEYEAQLNDEYAPIESGITLSIEEVTLPTAVVPSEIQDNMINVLMACQNGVMRMIPTVPDTVETSSNLAIVIIADGKAEVRILARSSCDTMKDFLADSLTACFAMAGMKVELSGGYSGWQPNVDSPILHAMKLSYKQQFWCGTCREGYSRRSGMRYYWCQLSRTRL
;
A
#
# COMPACT_ATOMS: atom_id res chain seq x y z
N CYS A 1 1.12 2.81 7.01
CA CYS A 1 2.04 3.06 8.06
C CYS A 1 3.07 4.12 7.72
N TRP A 2 4.12 3.92 6.90
CA TRP A 2 5.15 4.95 6.65
C TRP A 2 4.60 6.30 6.13
N HIS A 3 3.51 6.33 5.36
CA HIS A 3 2.88 7.57 4.89
C HIS A 3 2.24 8.37 6.04
N ALA A 4 1.70 7.70 7.05
CA ALA A 4 1.20 8.36 8.25
C ALA A 4 2.35 8.97 9.05
N SER A 5 3.44 8.22 9.26
CA SER A 5 4.63 8.74 9.93
C SER A 5 5.21 9.97 9.22
N LEU A 6 5.29 9.94 7.89
CA LEU A 6 5.75 11.08 7.12
C LEU A 6 4.81 12.28 7.26
N HIS A 7 3.49 12.07 7.22
CA HIS A 7 2.50 13.12 7.44
C HIS A 7 2.70 13.80 8.80
N ASP A 8 2.82 13.01 9.87
CA ASP A 8 2.94 13.54 11.21
C ASP A 8 4.25 14.32 11.39
N LEU A 9 5.37 13.80 10.88
CA LEU A 9 6.66 14.48 10.91
C LEU A 9 6.66 15.84 10.19
N LEU A 10 5.97 15.93 9.05
CA LEU A 10 5.90 17.17 8.29
C LEU A 10 5.03 18.23 8.98
N ILE A 11 3.98 17.82 9.68
CA ILE A 11 3.06 18.75 10.36
C ILE A 11 3.58 19.15 11.74
N GLU A 12 4.00 18.20 12.57
CA GLU A 12 4.40 18.49 13.95
C GLU A 12 5.69 19.31 14.04
N PHE A 13 6.62 19.08 13.12
CA PHE A 13 7.92 19.77 13.13
C PHE A 13 8.05 20.86 12.05
N ASP A 14 6.93 21.27 11.42
CA ASP A 14 6.92 22.28 10.33
C ASP A 14 8.07 22.03 9.32
N SER A 15 8.29 20.75 9.00
CA SER A 15 9.43 20.32 8.22
C SER A 15 9.17 20.35 6.72
N GLN A 16 10.21 20.53 5.93
CA GLN A 16 10.15 20.54 4.48
C GLN A 16 10.77 19.25 3.91
N LEU A 17 10.05 18.60 3.01
CA LEU A 17 10.49 17.40 2.33
C LEU A 17 11.48 17.75 1.22
N ALA A 18 12.65 17.17 1.22
CA ALA A 18 13.60 17.27 0.11
C ALA A 18 13.51 16.06 -0.81
N SER A 19 13.43 14.85 -0.26
CA SER A 19 13.22 13.63 -1.03
C SER A 19 12.54 12.55 -0.19
N PHE A 20 11.89 11.62 -0.88
CA PHE A 20 11.27 10.45 -0.27
C PHE A 20 11.39 9.24 -1.20
N GLU A 21 11.71 8.10 -0.62
CA GLU A 21 11.69 6.81 -1.30
C GLU A 21 11.08 5.76 -0.38
N GLY A 22 9.99 5.11 -0.82
CA GLY A 22 9.30 4.07 -0.06
C GLY A 22 8.87 2.92 -0.95
N GLY A 23 9.31 1.72 -0.60
CA GLY A 23 9.00 0.49 -1.31
C GLY A 23 9.76 0.31 -2.63
N ASN A 24 9.96 -0.95 -3.00
CA ASN A 24 10.75 -1.32 -4.18
C ASN A 24 10.05 -2.37 -5.08
N MET A 25 8.98 -2.98 -4.62
CA MET A 25 8.26 -4.04 -5.35
C MET A 25 6.75 -3.75 -5.40
N ARG A 26 6.16 -3.74 -6.60
CA ARG A 26 4.73 -3.45 -6.81
C ARG A 26 3.77 -4.42 -6.12
N ASN A 27 4.18 -5.66 -5.95
CA ASN A 27 3.37 -6.74 -5.40
C ASN A 27 3.70 -7.09 -3.95
N ALA A 28 4.53 -6.31 -3.31
CA ALA A 28 4.87 -6.44 -1.90
C ALA A 28 4.44 -5.19 -1.11
N ILE A 29 4.11 -5.39 0.14
CA ILE A 29 3.94 -4.28 1.08
C ILE A 29 5.32 -3.66 1.29
N PRO A 30 5.47 -2.32 1.20
CA PRO A 30 6.74 -1.65 1.47
C PRO A 30 7.31 -2.03 2.83
N ARG A 31 8.58 -2.40 2.86
CA ARG A 31 9.27 -2.80 4.10
C ARG A 31 10.13 -1.69 4.66
N GLU A 32 10.55 -0.76 3.82
CA GLU A 32 11.43 0.34 4.18
C GLU A 32 10.98 1.62 3.49
N ALA A 33 11.27 2.74 4.11
CA ALA A 33 11.09 4.07 3.54
C ALA A 33 12.17 5.00 4.08
N HIS A 34 12.65 5.89 3.22
CA HIS A 34 13.67 6.89 3.53
C HIS A 34 13.13 8.27 3.17
N ALA A 35 13.24 9.22 4.07
CA ALA A 35 12.88 10.61 3.84
C ALA A 35 14.06 11.50 4.17
N VAL A 36 14.31 12.54 3.36
CA VAL A 36 15.21 13.62 3.70
C VAL A 36 14.36 14.85 3.99
N LEU A 37 14.43 15.31 5.24
CA LEU A 37 13.65 16.43 5.75
C LEU A 37 14.59 17.57 6.13
N VAL A 38 14.10 18.79 5.97
CA VAL A 38 14.75 20.01 6.48
C VAL A 38 13.83 20.62 7.53
N PHE A 39 14.32 20.82 8.71
CA PHE A 39 13.58 21.37 9.86
C PHE A 39 14.48 22.28 10.71
N ASN A 40 13.88 22.97 11.68
CA ASN A 40 14.64 23.83 12.57
C ASN A 40 15.53 23.00 13.51
N PRO A 41 16.84 23.24 13.57
CA PRO A 41 17.74 22.51 14.49
C PRO A 41 17.34 22.53 15.97
N GLU A 42 16.56 23.51 16.39
CA GLU A 42 16.06 23.62 17.77
C GLU A 42 15.04 22.51 18.10
N ASP A 43 14.42 21.87 17.09
CA ASP A 43 13.42 20.82 17.24
C ASP A 43 14.03 19.41 17.29
N MET A 44 15.36 19.27 17.18
CA MET A 44 16.02 17.97 17.10
C MET A 44 15.72 17.05 18.28
N ASP A 45 15.79 17.56 19.50
CA ASP A 45 15.54 16.77 20.71
C ASP A 45 14.08 16.26 20.72
N GLY A 46 13.15 17.11 20.34
CA GLY A 46 11.72 16.74 20.22
C GLY A 46 11.48 15.69 19.13
N LEU A 47 12.17 15.79 18.01
CA LEU A 47 12.08 14.84 16.91
C LEU A 47 12.64 13.46 17.30
N GLU A 48 13.78 13.42 18.02
CA GLU A 48 14.34 12.15 18.51
C GLU A 48 13.41 11.46 19.51
N ASP A 49 12.79 12.21 20.40
CA ASP A 49 11.84 11.65 21.38
C ASP A 49 10.57 11.17 20.70
N TYR A 50 10.01 11.93 19.74
CA TYR A 50 8.89 11.51 18.92
C TYR A 50 9.19 10.18 18.18
N MET A 51 10.36 10.08 17.56
CA MET A 51 10.75 8.87 16.83
C MET A 51 10.83 7.64 17.73
N LYS A 52 11.35 7.77 18.95
CA LYS A 52 11.41 6.69 19.94
C LYS A 52 10.02 6.24 20.39
N GLU A 53 9.14 7.20 20.69
CA GLU A 53 7.76 6.92 21.10
C GLU A 53 6.97 6.24 19.97
N TYR A 54 7.12 6.74 18.76
CA TYR A 54 6.44 6.19 17.60
C TYR A 54 6.94 4.79 17.23
N GLU A 55 8.25 4.52 17.33
CA GLU A 55 8.82 3.19 17.17
C GLU A 55 8.22 2.21 18.20
N ALA A 56 8.13 2.62 19.45
CA ALA A 56 7.55 1.80 20.51
C ALA A 56 6.07 1.50 20.24
N GLN A 57 5.30 2.51 19.83
CA GLN A 57 3.89 2.35 19.45
C GLN A 57 3.72 1.37 18.30
N LEU A 58 4.49 1.51 17.22
CA LEU A 58 4.43 0.62 16.07
C LEU A 58 4.77 -0.83 16.46
N ASN A 59 5.79 -1.03 17.26
CA ASN A 59 6.16 -2.37 17.73
C ASN A 59 5.09 -3.00 18.63
N ASP A 60 4.37 -2.22 19.42
CA ASP A 60 3.22 -2.72 20.22
C ASP A 60 2.02 -3.09 19.33
N GLU A 61 1.63 -2.20 18.42
CA GLU A 61 0.49 -2.41 17.52
C GLU A 61 0.68 -3.59 16.58
N TYR A 62 1.90 -3.77 16.07
CA TYR A 62 2.22 -4.81 15.08
C TYR A 62 2.82 -6.09 15.70
N ALA A 63 3.06 -6.15 17.01
CA ALA A 63 3.67 -7.29 17.69
C ALA A 63 3.18 -8.68 17.26
N PRO A 64 1.87 -8.90 16.99
CA PRO A 64 1.37 -10.20 16.54
C PRO A 64 1.72 -10.57 15.09
N ILE A 65 2.11 -9.60 14.27
CA ILE A 65 2.26 -9.74 12.81
C ILE A 65 3.70 -9.50 12.37
N GLU A 66 4.32 -8.49 12.94
CA GLU A 66 5.67 -8.03 12.59
C GLU A 66 6.41 -7.66 13.88
N SER A 67 7.68 -8.02 13.95
CA SER A 67 8.55 -7.69 15.07
C SER A 67 9.84 -7.06 14.56
N GLY A 68 10.36 -6.07 15.30
CA GLY A 68 11.62 -5.43 14.96
C GLY A 68 11.48 -4.30 13.95
N ILE A 69 10.39 -3.54 14.02
CA ILE A 69 10.26 -2.26 13.35
C ILE A 69 11.26 -1.30 13.99
N THR A 70 12.09 -0.66 13.19
CA THR A 70 13.09 0.30 13.65
C THR A 70 12.95 1.61 12.90
N LEU A 71 13.08 2.70 13.63
CA LEU A 71 13.16 4.05 13.09
C LEU A 71 14.54 4.63 13.42
N SER A 72 15.20 5.23 12.46
CA SER A 72 16.50 5.86 12.65
C SER A 72 16.53 7.26 12.05
N ILE A 73 17.31 8.13 12.66
CA ILE A 73 17.57 9.48 12.20
C ILE A 73 19.08 9.63 12.00
N GLU A 74 19.46 10.24 10.90
CA GLU A 74 20.86 10.52 10.57
C GLU A 74 20.98 11.93 10.00
N GLU A 75 21.98 12.67 10.45
CA GLU A 75 22.29 13.96 9.87
C GLU A 75 22.93 13.76 8.49
N VAL A 76 22.38 14.44 7.48
CA VAL A 76 22.87 14.40 6.11
C VAL A 76 23.30 15.78 5.63
N THR A 77 24.03 15.84 4.53
CA THR A 77 24.37 17.09 3.89
C THR A 77 23.10 17.85 3.50
N LEU A 78 23.06 19.15 3.78
CA LEU A 78 21.92 20.00 3.46
C LEU A 78 21.54 19.88 1.98
N PRO A 79 20.29 19.52 1.66
CA PRO A 79 19.84 19.38 0.28
C PRO A 79 19.83 20.73 -0.44
N THR A 80 20.04 20.71 -1.74
CA THR A 80 20.07 21.92 -2.58
C THR A 80 18.68 22.47 -2.89
N ALA A 81 17.64 21.66 -2.71
CA ALA A 81 16.25 22.04 -2.95
C ALA A 81 15.32 21.21 -2.07
N VAL A 82 14.17 21.77 -1.79
CA VAL A 82 13.05 21.12 -1.09
C VAL A 82 11.80 21.15 -1.95
N VAL A 83 10.84 20.29 -1.66
CA VAL A 83 9.53 20.27 -2.33
C VAL A 83 8.77 21.54 -1.90
N PRO A 84 8.20 22.33 -2.83
CA PRO A 84 7.35 23.46 -2.47
C PRO A 84 6.20 23.02 -1.56
N SER A 85 5.91 23.82 -0.52
CA SER A 85 4.94 23.45 0.54
C SER A 85 3.57 23.06 -0.01
N GLU A 86 3.03 23.79 -0.98
CA GLU A 86 1.74 23.44 -1.60
C GLU A 86 1.75 22.07 -2.28
N ILE A 87 2.86 21.72 -2.92
CA ILE A 87 3.03 20.41 -3.58
C ILE A 87 3.21 19.31 -2.51
N GLN A 88 3.98 19.59 -1.47
CA GLN A 88 4.17 18.72 -0.32
C GLN A 88 2.82 18.36 0.31
N ASP A 89 2.01 19.36 0.65
CA ASP A 89 0.70 19.17 1.27
C ASP A 89 -0.23 18.34 0.39
N ASN A 90 -0.29 18.66 -0.90
CA ASN A 90 -1.10 17.91 -1.86
C ASN A 90 -0.64 16.45 -1.98
N MET A 91 0.69 16.21 -2.01
CA MET A 91 1.26 14.85 -2.07
C MET A 91 0.91 14.06 -0.82
N ILE A 92 1.12 14.63 0.36
CA ILE A 92 0.83 13.96 1.62
C ILE A 92 -0.66 13.67 1.74
N ASN A 93 -1.50 14.65 1.46
CA ASN A 93 -2.95 14.47 1.52
C ASN A 93 -3.44 13.36 0.59
N VAL A 94 -2.92 13.26 -0.64
CA VAL A 94 -3.33 12.19 -1.56
C VAL A 94 -2.83 10.82 -1.12
N LEU A 95 -1.61 10.73 -0.56
CA LEU A 95 -1.08 9.48 -0.03
C LEU A 95 -1.87 8.99 1.19
N MET A 96 -2.37 9.91 2.03
CA MET A 96 -3.24 9.60 3.16
C MET A 96 -4.65 9.21 2.73
N ALA A 97 -5.20 9.87 1.71
CA ALA A 97 -6.58 9.67 1.26
C ALA A 97 -6.75 8.48 0.31
N CYS A 98 -5.69 8.06 -0.40
CA CYS A 98 -5.81 7.02 -1.39
C CYS A 98 -6.13 5.65 -0.76
N GLN A 99 -7.00 4.90 -1.44
CA GLN A 99 -7.35 3.54 -1.02
C GLN A 99 -6.11 2.64 -1.00
N ASN A 100 -5.80 2.08 0.15
CA ASN A 100 -4.72 1.11 0.35
C ASN A 100 -5.19 -0.05 1.23
N GLY A 101 -4.88 -1.29 0.85
CA GLY A 101 -5.33 -2.49 1.55
C GLY A 101 -6.60 -3.10 0.97
N VAL A 102 -7.32 -3.85 1.79
CA VAL A 102 -8.54 -4.55 1.41
C VAL A 102 -9.70 -3.57 1.31
N MET A 103 -10.35 -3.56 0.14
CA MET A 103 -11.55 -2.78 -0.11
C MET A 103 -12.83 -3.61 0.04
N ARG A 104 -12.80 -4.86 -0.43
CA ARG A 104 -13.96 -5.74 -0.42
C ARG A 104 -13.54 -7.20 -0.32
N MET A 105 -14.34 -7.98 0.44
CA MET A 105 -14.21 -9.44 0.53
C MET A 105 -15.20 -10.12 -0.41
N ILE A 106 -14.91 -11.37 -0.82
CA ILE A 106 -15.84 -12.18 -1.62
C ILE A 106 -16.98 -12.65 -0.70
N PRO A 107 -18.25 -12.27 -0.97
CA PRO A 107 -19.36 -12.61 -0.06
C PRO A 107 -19.64 -14.11 0.07
N THR A 108 -19.33 -14.88 -0.97
CA THR A 108 -19.62 -16.32 -1.06
C THR A 108 -18.46 -17.21 -0.61
N VAL A 109 -17.27 -16.64 -0.40
CA VAL A 109 -16.08 -17.39 0.01
C VAL A 109 -15.47 -16.68 1.22
N PRO A 110 -15.66 -17.20 2.45
CA PRO A 110 -15.10 -16.59 3.65
C PRO A 110 -13.59 -16.38 3.55
N ASP A 111 -13.11 -15.34 4.21
CA ASP A 111 -11.69 -14.98 4.35
C ASP A 111 -10.94 -14.80 3.02
N THR A 112 -11.67 -14.53 1.93
CA THR A 112 -11.08 -14.31 0.61
C THR A 112 -11.30 -12.88 0.15
N VAL A 113 -10.22 -12.19 -0.16
CA VAL A 113 -10.24 -10.81 -0.66
C VAL A 113 -10.74 -10.81 -2.11
N GLU A 114 -11.74 -9.96 -2.41
CA GLU A 114 -12.22 -9.70 -3.76
C GLU A 114 -11.42 -8.56 -4.40
N THR A 115 -11.37 -7.41 -3.72
CA THR A 115 -10.80 -6.17 -4.25
C THR A 115 -9.84 -5.55 -3.23
N SER A 116 -8.66 -5.21 -3.68
CA SER A 116 -7.63 -4.58 -2.85
C SER A 116 -6.69 -3.72 -3.69
N SER A 117 -6.03 -2.78 -3.03
CA SER A 117 -4.93 -2.01 -3.59
C SER A 117 -3.68 -2.10 -2.71
N ASN A 118 -2.54 -1.85 -3.30
CA ASN A 118 -1.27 -1.75 -2.61
C ASN A 118 -0.56 -0.48 -3.09
N LEU A 119 -0.42 0.50 -2.21
CA LEU A 119 0.45 1.67 -2.39
C LEU A 119 1.88 1.16 -2.25
N ALA A 120 2.46 0.76 -3.37
CA ALA A 120 3.63 -0.10 -3.39
C ALA A 120 4.94 0.66 -3.44
N ILE A 121 4.98 1.74 -4.22
CA ILE A 121 6.22 2.51 -4.41
C ILE A 121 5.86 3.99 -4.47
N VAL A 122 6.59 4.81 -3.72
CA VAL A 122 6.55 6.27 -3.80
C VAL A 122 7.96 6.78 -3.90
N ILE A 123 8.24 7.60 -4.90
CA ILE A 123 9.52 8.24 -5.11
C ILE A 123 9.28 9.73 -5.32
N ILE A 124 9.91 10.56 -4.51
CA ILE A 124 9.93 12.01 -4.64
C ILE A 124 11.39 12.44 -4.66
N ALA A 125 11.88 12.79 -5.83
CA ALA A 125 13.27 13.20 -6.03
C ALA A 125 13.40 14.01 -7.33
N ASP A 126 14.38 14.88 -7.40
CA ASP A 126 14.77 15.65 -8.60
C ASP A 126 13.60 16.43 -9.24
N GLY A 127 12.73 17.01 -8.41
CA GLY A 127 11.56 17.77 -8.85
C GLY A 127 10.47 16.92 -9.50
N LYS A 128 10.44 15.62 -9.22
CA LYS A 128 9.43 14.67 -9.71
C LYS A 128 8.89 13.84 -8.58
N ALA A 129 7.60 13.50 -8.67
CA ALA A 129 6.99 12.49 -7.83
C ALA A 129 6.42 11.36 -8.69
N GLU A 130 6.68 10.13 -8.28
CA GLU A 130 6.16 8.94 -8.91
C GLU A 130 5.50 8.06 -7.84
N VAL A 131 4.24 7.69 -8.08
CA VAL A 131 3.50 6.78 -7.21
C VAL A 131 3.06 5.57 -8.04
N ARG A 132 3.37 4.38 -7.55
CA ARG A 132 2.97 3.13 -8.19
C ARG A 132 2.05 2.34 -7.28
N ILE A 133 0.84 2.13 -7.73
CA ILE A 133 -0.19 1.38 -7.03
C ILE A 133 -0.53 0.13 -7.81
N LEU A 134 -0.71 -0.97 -7.10
CA LEU A 134 -1.19 -2.20 -7.66
C LEU A 134 -2.60 -2.50 -7.15
N ALA A 135 -3.58 -2.40 -8.03
CA ALA A 135 -4.96 -2.77 -7.75
C ALA A 135 -5.25 -4.21 -8.20
N ARG A 136 -6.08 -4.92 -7.45
CA ARG A 136 -6.51 -6.29 -7.73
C ARG A 136 -7.99 -6.44 -7.47
N SER A 137 -8.69 -7.16 -8.36
CA SER A 137 -10.06 -7.59 -8.10
C SER A 137 -10.40 -8.84 -8.89
N SER A 138 -11.21 -9.71 -8.33
CA SER A 138 -11.83 -10.83 -9.04
C SER A 138 -13.11 -10.40 -9.77
N CYS A 139 -13.61 -9.19 -9.54
CA CYS A 139 -14.82 -8.61 -10.11
C CYS A 139 -14.44 -7.40 -10.99
N ASP A 140 -14.77 -7.44 -12.28
CA ASP A 140 -14.38 -6.38 -13.23
C ASP A 140 -14.97 -5.02 -12.87
N THR A 141 -16.25 -4.95 -12.47
CA THR A 141 -16.88 -3.68 -12.08
C THR A 141 -16.23 -3.06 -10.85
N MET A 142 -15.77 -3.86 -9.90
CA MET A 142 -15.05 -3.37 -8.72
C MET A 142 -13.60 -2.99 -9.03
N LYS A 143 -12.98 -3.70 -9.99
CA LYS A 143 -11.66 -3.30 -10.52
C LYS A 143 -11.71 -1.91 -11.14
N ASP A 144 -12.72 -1.69 -12.02
CA ASP A 144 -12.90 -0.42 -12.70
C ASP A 144 -13.26 0.69 -11.71
N PHE A 145 -14.16 0.43 -10.75
CA PHE A 145 -14.48 1.37 -9.69
C PHE A 145 -13.25 1.77 -8.86
N LEU A 146 -12.40 0.81 -8.47
CA LEU A 146 -11.18 1.09 -7.73
C LEU A 146 -10.19 1.93 -8.56
N ALA A 147 -10.05 1.60 -9.85
CA ALA A 147 -9.19 2.37 -10.77
C ALA A 147 -9.68 3.81 -10.94
N ASP A 148 -10.99 4.00 -11.10
CA ASP A 148 -11.60 5.34 -11.21
C ASP A 148 -11.47 6.13 -9.90
N SER A 149 -11.67 5.49 -8.76
CA SER A 149 -11.53 6.11 -7.44
C SER A 149 -10.09 6.59 -7.18
N LEU A 150 -9.10 5.75 -7.48
CA LEU A 150 -7.69 6.13 -7.37
C LEU A 150 -7.34 7.23 -8.37
N THR A 151 -7.85 7.15 -9.60
CA THR A 151 -7.65 8.20 -10.61
C THR A 151 -8.19 9.53 -10.13
N ALA A 152 -9.42 9.55 -9.60
CA ALA A 152 -10.03 10.77 -9.05
C ALA A 152 -9.24 11.33 -7.86
N CYS A 153 -8.78 10.47 -6.96
CA CYS A 153 -7.99 10.85 -5.80
C CYS A 153 -6.70 11.57 -6.20
N PHE A 154 -5.92 10.99 -7.09
CA PHE A 154 -4.66 11.58 -7.57
C PHE A 154 -4.89 12.80 -8.47
N ALA A 155 -5.97 12.83 -9.26
CA ALA A 155 -6.33 13.99 -10.08
C ALA A 155 -6.67 15.21 -9.24
N MET A 156 -7.30 15.05 -8.07
CA MET A 156 -7.58 16.16 -7.14
C MET A 156 -6.29 16.81 -6.60
N ALA A 157 -5.19 16.05 -6.51
CA ALA A 157 -3.88 16.57 -6.17
C ALA A 157 -3.09 17.12 -7.38
N GLY A 158 -3.73 17.26 -8.54
CA GLY A 158 -3.10 17.76 -9.77
C GLY A 158 -2.18 16.76 -10.46
N MET A 159 -2.23 15.49 -10.10
CA MET A 159 -1.35 14.45 -10.62
C MET A 159 -1.90 13.78 -11.86
N LYS A 160 -1.02 13.44 -12.81
CA LYS A 160 -1.38 12.65 -13.98
C LYS A 160 -1.40 11.16 -13.63
N VAL A 161 -2.51 10.49 -13.92
CA VAL A 161 -2.67 9.05 -13.70
C VAL A 161 -2.65 8.29 -15.02
N GLU A 162 -1.91 7.19 -15.07
CA GLU A 162 -1.87 6.26 -16.19
C GLU A 162 -2.27 4.87 -15.70
N LEU A 163 -3.29 4.27 -16.33
CA LEU A 163 -3.72 2.91 -16.07
C LEU A 163 -3.09 1.97 -17.09
N SER A 164 -2.53 0.85 -16.64
CA SER A 164 -1.89 -0.12 -17.53
C SER A 164 -1.98 -1.55 -17.02
N GLY A 165 -1.88 -2.53 -17.92
CA GLY A 165 -1.78 -3.95 -17.58
C GLY A 165 -3.07 -4.55 -17.01
N GLY A 166 -4.21 -3.91 -17.22
CA GLY A 166 -5.51 -4.42 -16.77
C GLY A 166 -5.99 -5.62 -17.62
N TYR A 167 -6.61 -6.58 -16.94
CA TYR A 167 -7.28 -7.72 -17.56
C TYR A 167 -8.47 -8.20 -16.71
N SER A 168 -9.35 -9.02 -17.30
CA SER A 168 -10.59 -9.44 -16.66
C SER A 168 -10.37 -10.25 -15.40
N GLY A 169 -11.20 -9.99 -14.38
CA GLY A 169 -11.26 -10.75 -13.16
C GLY A 169 -11.86 -12.14 -13.38
N TRP A 170 -11.59 -13.05 -12.47
CA TRP A 170 -12.23 -14.36 -12.42
C TRP A 170 -12.97 -14.53 -11.10
N GLN A 171 -14.29 -14.65 -11.20
CA GLN A 171 -15.13 -14.93 -10.03
C GLN A 171 -15.21 -16.44 -9.77
N PRO A 172 -14.92 -16.90 -8.54
CA PRO A 172 -15.00 -18.30 -8.21
C PRO A 172 -16.45 -18.80 -8.28
N ASN A 173 -16.67 -19.88 -9.05
CA ASN A 173 -17.94 -20.61 -9.05
C ASN A 173 -17.91 -21.71 -7.99
N VAL A 174 -18.51 -21.43 -6.82
CA VAL A 174 -18.55 -22.35 -5.68
C VAL A 174 -19.43 -23.57 -5.90
N ASP A 175 -20.33 -23.52 -6.88
CA ASP A 175 -21.26 -24.61 -7.26
C ASP A 175 -20.77 -25.38 -8.48
N SER A 176 -19.55 -25.20 -8.90
CA SER A 176 -18.95 -25.89 -10.02
C SER A 176 -18.95 -27.43 -9.83
N PRO A 177 -19.43 -28.24 -10.80
CA PRO A 177 -19.37 -29.68 -10.70
C PRO A 177 -17.98 -30.26 -10.51
N ILE A 178 -16.96 -29.62 -11.11
CA ILE A 178 -15.57 -30.05 -10.95
C ILE A 178 -15.06 -29.78 -9.51
N LEU A 179 -15.49 -28.69 -8.89
CA LEU A 179 -15.16 -28.41 -7.51
C LEU A 179 -15.74 -29.45 -6.55
N HIS A 180 -17.01 -29.88 -6.80
CA HIS A 180 -17.64 -30.95 -6.03
C HIS A 180 -16.91 -32.29 -6.19
N ALA A 181 -16.56 -32.65 -7.43
CA ALA A 181 -15.81 -33.87 -7.72
C ALA A 181 -14.40 -33.84 -7.03
N MET A 182 -13.69 -32.70 -7.10
CA MET A 182 -12.41 -32.56 -6.44
C MET A 182 -12.50 -32.65 -4.91
N LYS A 183 -13.52 -32.05 -4.30
CA LYS A 183 -13.78 -32.18 -2.85
C LYS A 183 -14.05 -33.61 -2.43
N LEU A 184 -14.81 -34.36 -3.21
CA LEU A 184 -15.07 -35.77 -2.95
C LEU A 184 -13.80 -36.63 -3.06
N SER A 185 -13.03 -36.44 -4.12
CA SER A 185 -11.76 -37.13 -4.31
C SER A 185 -10.76 -36.84 -3.21
N TYR A 186 -10.66 -35.56 -2.81
CA TYR A 186 -9.78 -35.16 -1.70
C TYR A 186 -10.18 -35.84 -0.37
N LYS A 187 -11.49 -35.86 -0.06
CA LYS A 187 -11.99 -36.55 1.14
C LYS A 187 -11.66 -38.05 1.13
N GLN A 188 -11.78 -38.68 -0.03
CA GLN A 188 -11.49 -40.12 -0.17
C GLN A 188 -9.99 -40.44 0.05
N GLN A 189 -9.11 -39.57 -0.44
CA GLN A 189 -7.65 -39.81 -0.36
C GLN A 189 -7.04 -39.42 0.99
N PHE A 190 -7.52 -38.36 1.61
CA PHE A 190 -6.84 -37.75 2.76
C PHE A 190 -7.61 -37.89 4.08
N TRP A 191 -8.77 -38.51 4.11
CA TRP A 191 -9.59 -38.72 5.32
C TRP A 191 -9.81 -37.44 6.17
N CYS A 192 -9.61 -36.29 5.58
CA CYS A 192 -9.69 -35.00 6.24
C CYS A 192 -10.93 -34.27 5.75
N GLY A 193 -11.72 -33.74 6.67
CA GLY A 193 -12.74 -32.76 6.31
C GLY A 193 -12.05 -31.60 5.60
N THR A 194 -12.52 -31.22 4.41
CA THR A 194 -11.94 -30.10 3.66
C THR A 194 -12.03 -28.84 4.53
N CYS A 195 -10.93 -28.47 5.16
CA CYS A 195 -10.82 -27.15 5.74
C CYS A 195 -10.97 -26.12 4.62
N ARG A 196 -11.93 -25.23 4.76
CA ARG A 196 -12.12 -24.11 3.82
C ARG A 196 -10.86 -23.23 3.69
N GLU A 197 -9.99 -23.26 4.72
CA GLU A 197 -8.73 -22.53 4.78
C GLU A 197 -7.66 -22.99 3.77
N GLY A 198 -7.64 -24.26 3.36
CA GLY A 198 -6.66 -24.76 2.40
C GLY A 198 -6.90 -24.33 0.96
N TYR A 199 -8.10 -23.83 0.65
CA TYR A 199 -8.52 -23.57 -0.72
C TYR A 199 -8.01 -22.24 -1.28
N SER A 200 -7.93 -21.21 -0.45
CA SER A 200 -7.52 -19.86 -0.90
C SER A 200 -6.01 -19.69 -1.09
N ARG A 201 -5.21 -20.45 -0.35
CA ARG A 201 -3.75 -20.27 -0.35
C ARG A 201 -2.97 -21.22 -1.28
N ARG A 202 -3.54 -22.38 -1.65
CA ARG A 202 -2.81 -23.40 -2.44
C ARG A 202 -3.35 -23.63 -3.85
N SER A 203 -4.52 -23.14 -4.19
CA SER A 203 -5.16 -23.43 -5.49
C SER A 203 -4.76 -22.49 -6.61
N GLY A 204 -3.65 -21.80 -6.54
CA GLY A 204 -3.12 -21.04 -7.69
C GLY A 204 -4.12 -20.06 -8.30
N MET A 205 -5.07 -19.53 -7.53
CA MET A 205 -5.95 -18.46 -7.99
C MET A 205 -5.07 -17.28 -8.38
N ARG A 206 -4.88 -17.09 -9.64
CA ARG A 206 -4.24 -15.90 -10.18
C ARG A 206 -5.24 -14.78 -10.05
N TYR A 207 -5.02 -13.93 -9.03
CA TYR A 207 -5.68 -12.64 -8.95
C TYR A 207 -5.23 -11.81 -10.14
N TYR A 208 -6.17 -11.25 -10.87
CA TYR A 208 -5.92 -10.50 -12.07
C TYR A 208 -5.65 -9.02 -11.72
N TRP A 209 -4.71 -8.42 -12.42
CA TRP A 209 -4.04 -7.19 -12.05
C TRP A 209 -4.55 -6.01 -12.87
N CYS A 210 -4.84 -4.90 -12.23
CA CYS A 210 -4.81 -3.59 -12.84
C CYS A 210 -3.59 -2.84 -12.28
N GLN A 211 -2.80 -2.27 -13.13
CA GLN A 211 -1.63 -1.49 -12.73
C GLN A 211 -1.91 -0.01 -12.99
N LEU A 212 -1.81 0.78 -11.94
CA LEU A 212 -1.66 2.22 -12.06
C LEU A 212 -0.16 2.51 -12.18
N SER A 213 0.26 3.05 -13.29
CA SER A 213 1.66 3.41 -13.50
C SER A 213 1.78 4.89 -13.78
N ARG A 214 2.70 5.50 -13.05
CA ARG A 214 3.25 6.84 -13.20
C ARG A 214 2.28 8.00 -13.08
N THR A 215 2.37 8.63 -11.94
CA THR A 215 1.99 10.03 -11.79
C THR A 215 3.24 10.88 -11.96
N ARG A 216 3.23 11.85 -12.86
CA ARG A 216 4.29 12.86 -12.97
C ARG A 216 3.68 14.20 -12.56
N LEU A 217 4.35 14.87 -11.66
CA LEU A 217 4.08 16.28 -11.31
C LEU A 217 4.51 17.21 -12.44
#